data_86d57be69ce97ebb24a86c9277ecd594
#
_entry.id   86d57be69ce97ebb24a86c9277ecd594
#
_cell.length_a   1.000
_cell.length_b   1.000
_cell.length_c   1.000
_cell.angle_alpha   90.00
_cell.angle_beta   90.00
_cell.angle_gamma   90.00
#
_symmetry.space_group_name_H-M   'P 1'
#
loop_
_entity.id
_entity.type
_entity.pdbx_description
1 polymer ?
#
loop_
_entity_poly.entity_id
_entity_poly.type
_entity_poly.pdbx_seq_one_letter_code
_entity_poly.pdbx_strand_id
1 'polypeptide(L)'
;AVKYAKSYVEDVEFYAEDAGRADPQYLARVVEAAIAAGASVVNIPDTTGYCLPHEYGAKIRYLVDHVSNIDKAIISTHCHNDLGMATANTLSGILNGARQAEVTINGIGERAGNTSLEEVVMTLRCHKEIAVDTGIDARLITKASHLVSSLMNMPVQPNKAIVGRNAFAHSSGIHQDLSLIHI
;
A
#
# COMPACT_ATOMS: atom_id res chain seq x y z
N ALA A 1 11.00 21.39 9.22
CA ALA A 1 11.49 20.50 8.14
C ALA A 1 10.68 20.75 6.85
N VAL A 2 9.34 20.49 6.79
CA VAL A 2 8.52 20.58 5.57
C VAL A 2 8.64 21.94 4.88
N LYS A 3 8.40 23.05 5.61
CA LYS A 3 8.52 24.42 5.06
C LYS A 3 9.91 24.73 4.47
N TYR A 4 10.96 24.17 5.07
CA TYR A 4 12.32 24.33 4.57
C TYR A 4 12.54 23.51 3.29
N ALA A 5 12.11 22.24 3.26
CA ALA A 5 12.18 21.41 2.06
C ALA A 5 11.42 22.04 0.90
N LYS A 6 10.23 22.58 1.18
CA LYS A 6 9.37 23.26 0.18
C LYS A 6 10.03 24.48 -0.48
N SER A 7 11.05 25.08 0.13
CA SER A 7 11.79 26.18 -0.49
C SER A 7 12.78 25.72 -1.58
N TYR A 8 13.00 24.40 -1.72
CA TYR A 8 13.92 23.83 -2.72
C TYR A 8 13.21 23.00 -3.78
N VAL A 9 12.06 22.39 -3.44
CA VAL A 9 11.31 21.51 -4.33
C VAL A 9 9.81 21.76 -4.22
N GLU A 10 9.09 21.48 -5.31
CA GLU A 10 7.64 21.65 -5.33
C GLU A 10 6.89 20.54 -4.62
N ASP A 11 7.34 19.30 -4.72
CA ASP A 11 6.73 18.15 -4.07
C ASP A 11 7.49 17.78 -2.80
N VAL A 12 6.76 17.78 -1.69
CA VAL A 12 7.28 17.38 -0.37
C VAL A 12 6.32 16.40 0.25
N GLU A 13 6.80 15.19 0.47
CA GLU A 13 6.08 14.17 1.23
C GLU A 13 6.48 14.22 2.69
N PHE A 14 5.49 14.21 3.56
CA PHE A 14 5.67 14.14 5.02
C PHE A 14 5.28 12.76 5.52
N TYR A 15 6.19 12.09 6.21
CA TYR A 15 5.94 10.81 6.87
C TYR A 15 5.58 11.03 8.33
N ALA A 16 4.41 10.58 8.74
CA ALA A 16 4.01 10.52 10.14
C ALA A 16 4.50 9.19 10.75
N GLU A 17 5.81 9.10 11.03
CA GLU A 17 6.43 7.88 11.55
C GLU A 17 5.63 7.29 12.71
N ASP A 18 5.40 5.96 12.65
CA ASP A 18 4.62 5.19 13.63
C ASP A 18 3.14 5.64 13.77
N ALA A 19 2.58 6.17 12.69
CA ALA A 19 1.18 6.60 12.66
C ALA A 19 0.20 5.47 13.00
N GLY A 20 0.56 4.23 12.69
CA GLY A 20 -0.26 3.05 13.02
C GLY A 20 -0.64 2.99 14.50
N ARG A 21 0.28 3.35 15.40
CA ARG A 21 0.06 3.35 16.86
C ARG A 21 -0.29 4.72 17.45
N ALA A 22 -0.20 5.78 16.67
CA ALA A 22 -0.46 7.14 17.15
C ALA A 22 -1.95 7.36 17.47
N ASP A 23 -2.20 8.23 18.45
CA ASP A 23 -3.54 8.74 18.74
C ASP A 23 -4.12 9.49 17.53
N PRO A 24 -5.32 9.16 17.07
CA PRO A 24 -5.89 9.75 15.84
C PRO A 24 -6.04 11.27 15.91
N GLN A 25 -6.38 11.83 17.07
CA GLN A 25 -6.58 13.27 17.22
C GLN A 25 -5.23 14.00 17.17
N TYR A 26 -4.21 13.43 17.79
CA TYR A 26 -2.84 13.96 17.70
C TYR A 26 -2.32 13.88 16.27
N LEU A 27 -2.49 12.73 15.62
CA LEU A 27 -2.09 12.51 14.23
C LEU A 27 -2.74 13.52 13.29
N ALA A 28 -4.03 13.77 13.42
CA ALA A 28 -4.77 14.75 12.62
C ALA A 28 -4.16 16.16 12.74
N ARG A 29 -3.82 16.60 13.95
CA ARG A 29 -3.17 17.91 14.18
C ARG A 29 -1.78 17.99 13.52
N VAL A 30 -1.01 16.90 13.57
CA VAL A 30 0.31 16.83 12.93
C VAL A 30 0.19 16.88 11.41
N VAL A 31 -0.73 16.12 10.85
CA VAL A 31 -1.01 16.10 9.40
C VAL A 31 -1.48 17.46 8.92
N GLU A 32 -2.41 18.10 9.63
CA GLU A 32 -2.89 19.44 9.30
C GLU A 32 -1.76 20.47 9.29
N ALA A 33 -0.87 20.43 10.30
CA ALA A 33 0.29 21.30 10.38
C ALA A 33 1.31 21.04 9.26
N ALA A 34 1.52 19.78 8.86
CA ALA A 34 2.41 19.41 7.76
C ALA A 34 1.89 19.92 6.42
N ILE A 35 0.58 19.79 6.17
CA ILE A 35 -0.08 20.33 4.97
C ILE A 35 -0.01 21.86 4.95
N ALA A 36 -0.28 22.51 6.07
CA ALA A 36 -0.17 23.96 6.19
C ALA A 36 1.27 24.47 5.97
N ALA A 37 2.28 23.65 6.26
CA ALA A 37 3.69 23.93 5.97
C ALA A 37 4.09 23.66 4.51
N GLY A 38 3.20 23.09 3.68
CA GLY A 38 3.37 22.87 2.25
C GLY A 38 3.61 21.42 1.83
N ALA A 39 3.33 20.43 2.67
CA ALA A 39 3.36 19.04 2.24
C ALA A 39 2.28 18.80 1.17
N SER A 40 2.67 18.22 0.03
CA SER A 40 1.77 17.80 -1.05
C SER A 40 1.26 16.37 -0.86
N VAL A 41 2.01 15.56 -0.10
CA VAL A 41 1.65 14.21 0.27
C VAL A 41 1.87 14.02 1.78
N VAL A 42 0.95 13.34 2.44
CA VAL A 42 1.06 12.93 3.84
C VAL A 42 0.97 11.42 3.92
N ASN A 43 2.07 10.80 4.29
CA ASN A 43 2.18 9.35 4.41
C ASN A 43 1.83 8.90 5.83
N ILE A 44 1.00 7.86 5.90
CA ILE A 44 0.48 7.30 7.16
C ILE A 44 1.01 5.87 7.30
N PRO A 45 2.20 5.66 7.87
CA PRO A 45 2.78 4.33 7.92
C PRO A 45 2.23 3.47 9.07
N ASP A 46 1.95 2.21 8.76
CA ASP A 46 1.92 1.12 9.72
C ASP A 46 3.36 0.60 9.89
N THR A 47 4.17 1.37 10.61
CA THR A 47 5.63 1.17 10.72
C THR A 47 6.00 -0.15 11.36
N THR A 48 5.19 -0.63 12.30
CA THR A 48 5.43 -1.90 13.00
C THR A 48 4.75 -3.09 12.34
N GLY A 49 3.95 -2.87 11.30
CA GLY A 49 3.18 -3.93 10.63
C GLY A 49 2.15 -4.60 11.54
N TYR A 50 1.60 -3.87 12.50
CA TYR A 50 0.78 -4.40 13.59
C TYR A 50 -0.72 -4.09 13.47
N CYS A 51 -1.09 -3.14 12.63
CA CYS A 51 -2.48 -2.75 12.45
C CYS A 51 -3.32 -3.87 11.83
N LEU A 52 -4.56 -3.96 12.27
CA LEU A 52 -5.58 -4.72 11.56
C LEU A 52 -6.21 -3.86 10.45
N PRO A 53 -6.71 -4.46 9.35
CA PRO A 53 -7.21 -3.69 8.21
C PRO A 53 -8.31 -2.68 8.56
N HIS A 54 -9.25 -3.06 9.43
CA HIS A 54 -10.32 -2.16 9.84
C HIS A 54 -9.81 -1.00 10.70
N GLU A 55 -8.80 -1.23 11.55
CA GLU A 55 -8.19 -0.18 12.39
C GLU A 55 -7.41 0.82 11.52
N TYR A 56 -6.63 0.31 10.57
CA TYR A 56 -5.87 1.13 9.66
C TYR A 56 -6.79 1.96 8.75
N GLY A 57 -7.81 1.34 8.16
CA GLY A 57 -8.80 2.03 7.34
C GLY A 57 -9.57 3.09 8.13
N ALA A 58 -9.99 2.79 9.36
CA ALA A 58 -10.66 3.76 10.23
C ALA A 58 -9.77 4.96 10.55
N LYS A 59 -8.46 4.76 10.70
CA LYS A 59 -7.50 5.86 10.91
C LYS A 59 -7.40 6.76 9.69
N ILE A 60 -7.29 6.19 8.49
CA ILE A 60 -7.31 6.97 7.23
C ILE A 60 -8.63 7.75 7.11
N ARG A 61 -9.77 7.10 7.36
CA ARG A 61 -11.08 7.75 7.33
C ARG A 61 -11.16 8.90 8.32
N TYR A 62 -10.64 8.70 9.52
CA TYR A 62 -10.60 9.75 10.54
C TYR A 62 -9.85 11.00 10.06
N LEU A 63 -8.70 10.83 9.41
CA LEU A 63 -7.94 11.95 8.84
C LEU A 63 -8.72 12.68 7.75
N VAL A 64 -9.37 11.94 6.85
CA VAL A 64 -10.22 12.52 5.79
C VAL A 64 -11.34 13.38 6.39
N ASP A 65 -11.93 12.93 7.49
CA ASP A 65 -13.08 13.60 8.09
C ASP A 65 -12.72 14.78 9.02
N HIS A 66 -11.51 14.79 9.60
CA HIS A 66 -11.17 15.72 10.68
C HIS A 66 -9.99 16.66 10.38
N VAL A 67 -9.22 16.43 9.30
CA VAL A 67 -8.15 17.35 8.92
C VAL A 67 -8.73 18.41 7.99
N SER A 68 -8.78 19.67 8.45
CA SER A 68 -9.52 20.74 7.77
C SER A 68 -8.98 21.14 6.38
N ASN A 69 -7.72 20.85 6.11
CA ASN A 69 -7.02 21.18 4.86
C ASN A 69 -6.59 19.92 4.08
N ILE A 70 -7.25 18.78 4.32
CA ILE A 70 -6.87 17.49 3.71
C ILE A 70 -7.00 17.49 2.18
N ASP A 71 -7.87 18.32 1.64
CA ASP A 71 -8.08 18.53 0.21
C ASP A 71 -6.85 19.08 -0.52
N LYS A 72 -5.87 19.62 0.21
CA LYS A 72 -4.63 20.20 -0.33
C LYS A 72 -3.48 19.21 -0.43
N ALA A 73 -3.67 17.97 0.03
CA ALA A 73 -2.64 16.95 -0.02
C ALA A 73 -3.22 15.57 -0.35
N ILE A 74 -2.37 14.68 -0.83
CA ILE A 74 -2.70 13.29 -1.05
C ILE A 74 -2.38 12.49 0.23
N ILE A 75 -3.31 11.66 0.69
CA ILE A 75 -3.01 10.67 1.73
C ILE A 75 -2.35 9.46 1.07
N SER A 76 -1.17 9.09 1.55
CA SER A 76 -0.40 7.93 1.15
C SER A 76 -0.42 6.85 2.22
N THR A 77 -0.46 5.60 1.80
CA THR A 77 -0.33 4.44 2.68
C THR A 77 1.06 3.82 2.56
N HIS A 78 1.63 3.39 3.69
CA HIS A 78 2.87 2.63 3.75
C HIS A 78 2.74 1.57 4.84
N CYS A 79 2.62 0.30 4.45
CA CYS A 79 2.35 -0.76 5.42
C CYS A 79 3.44 -1.83 5.40
N HIS A 80 3.94 -2.17 6.60
CA HIS A 80 4.85 -3.28 6.80
C HIS A 80 4.09 -4.59 7.03
N ASN A 81 4.76 -5.72 6.79
CA ASN A 81 4.10 -7.02 6.67
C ASN A 81 4.38 -7.98 7.83
N ASP A 82 4.71 -7.45 9.00
CA ASP A 82 5.13 -8.25 10.16
C ASP A 82 4.08 -9.28 10.60
N LEU A 83 2.80 -8.93 10.50
CA LEU A 83 1.68 -9.85 10.76
C LEU A 83 1.01 -10.37 9.47
N GLY A 84 1.60 -10.15 8.29
CA GLY A 84 1.02 -10.59 7.03
C GLY A 84 -0.16 -9.75 6.55
N MET A 85 -0.35 -8.53 7.08
CA MET A 85 -1.52 -7.68 6.80
C MET A 85 -1.23 -6.49 5.87
N ALA A 86 0.00 -6.32 5.40
CA ALA A 86 0.41 -5.12 4.66
C ALA A 86 -0.50 -4.81 3.45
N THR A 87 -0.75 -5.79 2.59
CA THR A 87 -1.62 -5.60 1.41
C THR A 87 -3.07 -5.32 1.83
N ALA A 88 -3.58 -6.02 2.83
CA ALA A 88 -4.94 -5.81 3.34
C ALA A 88 -5.10 -4.41 3.98
N ASN A 89 -4.09 -3.95 4.73
CA ASN A 89 -4.08 -2.61 5.34
C ASN A 89 -4.03 -1.53 4.25
N THR A 90 -3.16 -1.67 3.25
CA THR A 90 -3.07 -0.74 2.12
C THR A 90 -4.40 -0.63 1.36
N LEU A 91 -5.03 -1.76 1.04
CA LEU A 91 -6.33 -1.78 0.38
C LEU A 91 -7.41 -1.12 1.26
N SER A 92 -7.41 -1.41 2.55
CA SER A 92 -8.31 -0.75 3.50
C SER A 92 -8.09 0.77 3.54
N GLY A 93 -6.84 1.23 3.50
CA GLY A 93 -6.51 2.65 3.39
C GLY A 93 -7.05 3.30 2.11
N ILE A 94 -6.88 2.63 0.97
CA ILE A 94 -7.41 3.09 -0.33
C ILE A 94 -8.93 3.22 -0.30
N LEU A 95 -9.63 2.21 0.23
CA LEU A 95 -11.08 2.21 0.36
C LEU A 95 -11.60 3.32 1.29
N ASN A 96 -10.77 3.79 2.21
CA ASN A 96 -11.10 4.83 3.17
C ASN A 96 -10.56 6.23 2.81
N GLY A 97 -9.99 6.42 1.62
CA GLY A 97 -9.68 7.75 1.10
C GLY A 97 -8.22 8.00 0.71
N ALA A 98 -7.30 7.10 0.98
CA ALA A 98 -5.94 7.20 0.45
C ALA A 98 -5.94 7.12 -1.08
N ARG A 99 -5.03 7.86 -1.72
CA ARG A 99 -4.90 7.91 -3.20
C ARG A 99 -3.48 7.66 -3.67
N GLN A 100 -2.54 7.49 -2.76
CA GLN A 100 -1.21 6.97 -3.02
C GLN A 100 -0.99 5.73 -2.16
N ALA A 101 -0.30 4.74 -2.71
CA ALA A 101 0.13 3.56 -1.99
C ALA A 101 1.60 3.31 -2.27
N GLU A 102 2.41 3.27 -1.23
CA GLU A 102 3.80 2.84 -1.32
C GLU A 102 3.86 1.32 -1.22
N VAL A 103 4.41 0.74 -2.26
CA VAL A 103 4.43 -0.71 -2.44
C VAL A 103 5.78 -1.14 -3.01
N THR A 104 6.12 -2.40 -2.84
CA THR A 104 7.36 -2.94 -3.40
C THR A 104 7.10 -4.17 -4.26
N ILE A 105 7.91 -4.37 -5.28
CA ILE A 105 7.86 -5.58 -6.08
C ILE A 105 8.22 -6.77 -5.19
N ASN A 106 7.42 -7.84 -5.25
CA ASN A 106 7.53 -9.04 -4.41
C ASN A 106 7.29 -8.78 -2.91
N GLY A 107 6.86 -7.59 -2.51
CA GLY A 107 6.70 -7.24 -1.11
C GLY A 107 8.01 -7.16 -0.33
N ILE A 108 9.15 -6.99 -1.00
CA ILE A 108 10.45 -6.89 -0.31
C ILE A 108 10.52 -5.60 0.52
N GLY A 109 11.24 -5.67 1.64
CA GLY A 109 11.39 -4.54 2.55
C GLY A 109 12.01 -4.99 3.87
N GLU A 110 11.98 -4.12 4.86
CA GLU A 110 12.48 -4.43 6.20
C GLU A 110 11.70 -5.57 6.85
N ARG A 111 12.37 -6.37 7.65
CA ARG A 111 11.83 -7.48 8.44
C ARG A 111 11.05 -8.48 7.59
N ALA A 112 9.70 -8.47 7.68
CA ALA A 112 8.83 -9.35 6.90
C ALA A 112 8.41 -8.76 5.54
N GLY A 113 8.91 -7.57 5.21
CA GLY A 113 8.64 -6.87 3.96
C GLY A 113 7.54 -5.81 4.06
N ASN A 114 7.17 -5.30 2.90
CA ASN A 114 6.18 -4.24 2.73
C ASN A 114 4.99 -4.76 1.92
N THR A 115 4.04 -3.87 1.68
CA THR A 115 2.93 -4.14 0.76
C THR A 115 3.44 -4.55 -0.62
N SER A 116 2.88 -5.61 -1.15
CA SER A 116 3.25 -6.18 -2.44
C SER A 116 2.54 -5.45 -3.59
N LEU A 117 3.31 -4.88 -4.53
CA LEU A 117 2.78 -4.17 -5.70
C LEU A 117 1.82 -5.04 -6.50
N GLU A 118 2.23 -6.26 -6.82
CA GLU A 118 1.46 -7.19 -7.63
C GLU A 118 0.11 -7.54 -7.00
N GLU A 119 0.07 -7.67 -5.68
CA GLU A 119 -1.15 -8.00 -4.95
C GLU A 119 -2.14 -6.82 -4.96
N VAL A 120 -1.68 -5.59 -4.71
CA VAL A 120 -2.53 -4.40 -4.76
C VAL A 120 -3.07 -4.17 -6.17
N VAL A 121 -2.19 -4.19 -7.18
CA VAL A 121 -2.58 -3.93 -8.58
C VAL A 121 -3.60 -4.95 -9.06
N MET A 122 -3.36 -6.24 -8.81
CA MET A 122 -4.28 -7.28 -9.26
C MET A 122 -5.59 -7.27 -8.48
N THR A 123 -5.58 -6.95 -7.19
CA THR A 123 -6.82 -6.77 -6.42
C THR A 123 -7.68 -5.65 -7.01
N LEU A 124 -7.10 -4.47 -7.27
CA LEU A 124 -7.83 -3.35 -7.88
C LEU A 124 -8.39 -3.70 -9.27
N ARG A 125 -7.66 -4.50 -10.06
CA ARG A 125 -8.11 -4.92 -11.38
C ARG A 125 -9.23 -5.97 -11.36
N CYS A 126 -9.21 -6.87 -10.38
CA CYS A 126 -10.21 -7.92 -10.24
C CYS A 126 -11.51 -7.40 -9.60
N HIS A 127 -11.42 -6.38 -8.77
CA HIS A 127 -12.53 -5.79 -8.02
C HIS A 127 -12.97 -4.46 -8.65
N LYS A 128 -13.69 -4.55 -9.76
CA LYS A 128 -14.15 -3.36 -10.51
C LYS A 128 -15.16 -2.49 -9.78
N GLU A 129 -15.77 -2.99 -8.72
CA GLU A 129 -16.61 -2.25 -7.78
C GLU A 129 -15.79 -1.22 -6.96
N ILE A 130 -14.48 -1.41 -6.86
CA ILE A 130 -13.59 -0.41 -6.28
C ILE A 130 -13.34 0.67 -7.33
N ALA A 131 -13.90 1.86 -7.11
CA ALA A 131 -13.80 2.99 -8.05
C ALA A 131 -12.40 3.66 -8.03
N VAL A 132 -11.33 2.85 -8.01
CA VAL A 132 -9.92 3.28 -8.03
C VAL A 132 -9.17 2.37 -9.00
N ASP A 133 -8.34 2.96 -9.83
CA ASP A 133 -7.49 2.22 -10.77
C ASP A 133 -6.04 2.75 -10.71
N THR A 134 -5.15 2.04 -11.38
CA THR A 134 -3.72 2.36 -11.49
C THR A 134 -3.26 2.23 -12.94
N GLY A 135 -2.33 3.10 -13.36
CA GLY A 135 -1.71 3.04 -14.68
C GLY A 135 -0.67 1.94 -14.87
N ILE A 136 -0.48 1.05 -13.89
CA ILE A 136 0.54 -0.02 -13.98
C ILE A 136 0.11 -1.07 -15.01
N ASP A 137 1.03 -1.39 -15.94
CA ASP A 137 0.83 -2.47 -16.91
C ASP A 137 1.02 -3.84 -16.24
N ALA A 138 -0.09 -4.50 -15.93
CA ALA A 138 -0.09 -5.80 -15.26
C ALA A 138 0.69 -6.89 -16.05
N ARG A 139 0.82 -6.77 -17.38
CA ARG A 139 1.59 -7.72 -18.22
C ARG A 139 3.08 -7.72 -17.90
N LEU A 140 3.59 -6.69 -17.27
CA LEU A 140 4.99 -6.55 -16.88
C LEU A 140 5.29 -7.06 -15.48
N ILE A 141 4.28 -7.33 -14.67
CA ILE A 141 4.43 -7.67 -13.24
C ILE A 141 5.34 -8.88 -13.04
N THR A 142 5.05 -10.01 -13.70
CA THR A 142 5.85 -11.23 -13.56
C THR A 142 7.30 -11.02 -14.02
N LYS A 143 7.49 -10.28 -15.11
CA LYS A 143 8.84 -9.96 -15.61
C LYS A 143 9.62 -9.09 -14.63
N ALA A 144 8.99 -8.09 -14.07
CA ALA A 144 9.59 -7.22 -13.04
C ALA A 144 9.90 -8.02 -11.77
N SER A 145 8.98 -8.88 -11.33
CA SER A 145 9.19 -9.78 -10.18
C SER A 145 10.43 -10.66 -10.35
N HIS A 146 10.59 -11.31 -11.50
CA HIS A 146 11.75 -12.15 -11.77
C HIS A 146 13.05 -11.34 -11.82
N LEU A 147 13.04 -10.16 -12.45
CA LEU A 147 14.20 -9.29 -12.52
C LEU A 147 14.67 -8.86 -11.13
N VAL A 148 13.74 -8.36 -10.30
CA VAL A 148 14.05 -7.93 -8.92
C VAL A 148 14.55 -9.11 -8.09
N SER A 149 13.87 -10.26 -8.17
CA SER A 149 14.27 -11.49 -7.47
C SER A 149 15.71 -11.88 -7.82
N SER A 150 16.08 -11.81 -9.10
CA SER A 150 17.43 -12.13 -9.58
C SER A 150 18.47 -11.11 -9.09
N LEU A 151 18.19 -9.81 -9.22
CA LEU A 151 19.12 -8.75 -8.84
C LEU A 151 19.35 -8.69 -7.33
N MET A 152 18.32 -8.95 -6.55
CA MET A 152 18.39 -8.93 -5.06
C MET A 152 18.87 -10.28 -4.50
N ASN A 153 19.01 -11.32 -5.32
CA ASN A 153 19.25 -12.69 -4.87
C ASN A 153 18.26 -13.15 -3.80
N MET A 154 17.00 -12.74 -3.97
CA MET A 154 15.88 -13.11 -3.10
C MET A 154 14.83 -13.86 -3.90
N PRO A 155 14.90 -15.21 -3.94
CA PRO A 155 13.97 -16.02 -4.74
C PRO A 155 12.53 -15.85 -4.23
N VAL A 156 11.62 -15.68 -5.19
CA VAL A 156 10.18 -15.62 -4.90
C VAL A 156 9.72 -16.98 -4.36
N GLN A 157 8.96 -16.96 -3.26
CA GLN A 157 8.38 -18.18 -2.71
C GLN A 157 7.47 -18.85 -3.76
N PRO A 158 7.51 -20.17 -3.90
CA PRO A 158 6.69 -20.87 -4.91
C PRO A 158 5.19 -20.61 -4.80
N ASN A 159 4.70 -20.40 -3.60
CA ASN A 159 3.29 -20.12 -3.29
C ASN A 159 2.98 -18.63 -3.13
N LYS A 160 3.88 -17.73 -3.50
CA LYS A 160 3.61 -16.28 -3.47
C LYS A 160 2.41 -15.96 -4.38
N ALA A 161 1.50 -15.17 -3.87
CA ALA A 161 0.36 -14.70 -4.66
C ALA A 161 0.83 -14.01 -5.97
N ILE A 162 0.09 -14.19 -7.03
CA ILE A 162 0.25 -13.58 -8.37
C ILE A 162 1.52 -14.04 -9.12
N VAL A 163 2.71 -13.98 -8.48
CA VAL A 163 4.01 -14.16 -9.16
C VAL A 163 4.73 -15.45 -8.80
N GLY A 164 4.26 -16.19 -7.81
CA GLY A 164 4.83 -17.48 -7.44
C GLY A 164 4.58 -18.55 -8.53
N ARG A 165 5.52 -19.46 -8.72
CA ARG A 165 5.41 -20.51 -9.76
C ARG A 165 4.18 -21.43 -9.61
N ASN A 166 3.62 -21.50 -8.41
CA ASN A 166 2.42 -22.30 -8.10
C ASN A 166 1.13 -21.51 -8.26
N ALA A 167 1.18 -20.20 -8.59
CA ALA A 167 0.00 -19.35 -8.64
C ALA A 167 -1.08 -19.86 -9.62
N PHE A 168 -0.66 -20.57 -10.66
CA PHE A 168 -1.55 -21.17 -11.67
C PHE A 168 -1.50 -22.70 -11.71
N ALA A 169 -0.97 -23.34 -10.65
CA ALA A 169 -0.87 -24.79 -10.58
C ALA A 169 -2.01 -25.38 -9.74
N HIS A 170 -2.65 -26.42 -10.25
CA HIS A 170 -3.73 -27.13 -9.59
C HIS A 170 -3.42 -28.61 -9.47
N SER A 171 -3.76 -29.21 -8.32
CA SER A 171 -3.61 -30.65 -8.10
C SER A 171 -4.94 -31.40 -8.06
N SER A 172 -6.06 -30.73 -7.98
CA SER A 172 -7.39 -31.36 -7.96
C SER A 172 -8.20 -30.99 -9.20
N GLY A 173 -8.98 -31.96 -9.75
CA GLY A 173 -9.80 -31.74 -10.94
C GLY A 173 -10.85 -30.64 -10.76
N ILE A 174 -11.46 -30.54 -9.58
CA ILE A 174 -12.45 -29.50 -9.28
C ILE A 174 -11.81 -28.10 -9.27
N HIS A 175 -10.59 -27.97 -8.78
CA HIS A 175 -9.88 -26.69 -8.81
C HIS A 175 -9.46 -26.31 -10.22
N GLN A 176 -9.11 -27.27 -11.08
CA GLN A 176 -8.80 -27.04 -12.49
C GLN A 176 -10.02 -26.49 -13.23
N ASP A 177 -11.19 -27.09 -13.01
CA ASP A 177 -12.44 -26.66 -13.61
C ASP A 177 -12.82 -25.22 -13.19
N LEU A 178 -12.78 -24.94 -11.88
CA LEU A 178 -13.13 -23.63 -11.33
C LEU A 178 -12.17 -22.52 -11.76
N SER A 179 -10.87 -22.80 -11.92
CA SER A 179 -9.90 -21.77 -12.27
C SER A 179 -10.07 -21.25 -13.69
N LEU A 180 -10.53 -22.10 -14.61
CA LEU A 180 -10.81 -21.70 -16.00
C LEU A 180 -11.99 -20.74 -16.13
N ILE A 181 -12.83 -20.63 -15.09
CA ILE A 181 -13.99 -19.74 -15.06
C ILE A 181 -13.61 -18.32 -14.59
N HIS A 182 -12.53 -18.18 -13.82
CA HIS A 182 -12.21 -16.94 -13.09
C HIS A 182 -10.95 -16.22 -13.55
N ILE A 183 -10.19 -16.79 -14.48
CA ILE A 183 -8.93 -16.21 -14.98
C ILE A 183 -9.04 -15.78 -16.43
#